data_e1dc93a3c877caa3a01293813fc220f1
#
_entry.id   e1dc93a3c877caa3a01293813fc220f1
#
_cell.length_a   1.000
_cell.length_b   1.000
_cell.length_c   1.000
_cell.angle_alpha   90.00
_cell.angle_beta   90.00
_cell.angle_gamma   90.00
#
_symmetry.space_group_name_H-M   'P 1'
#
loop_
_entity.id
_entity.type
_entity.pdbx_description
1 polymer ?
#
loop_
_entity_poly.entity_id
_entity_poly.type
_entity_poly.pdbx_seq_one_letter_code
_entity_poly.pdbx_strand_id
1 'polypeptide(L)'
;MCELLWSDPSNINGRHPSNRGVAITFGPDVVKNFLKNNKLIKLIRSHECKSEGYEILGDVITVFSAPNYCDTMGNKGAIVQLKRKNITIKQFTCAWHPPVQSFAILNNWIFS
;
A
#
# COMPACT_ATOMS: atom_id res chain seq x y z
N MET A 1 7.34 -5.77 -15.02
CA MET A 1 6.10 -6.06 -14.28
C MET A 1 6.35 -6.24 -12.78
N CYS A 2 7.30 -7.08 -12.35
CA CYS A 2 7.61 -7.32 -10.93
C CYS A 2 7.89 -6.03 -10.15
N GLU A 3 8.79 -5.18 -10.61
CA GLU A 3 9.13 -3.92 -9.92
C GLU A 3 7.94 -2.95 -9.79
N LEU A 4 7.03 -2.93 -10.76
CA LEU A 4 5.83 -2.08 -10.68
C LEU A 4 4.87 -2.52 -9.58
N LEU A 5 4.82 -3.81 -9.27
CA LEU A 5 3.90 -4.39 -8.30
C LEU A 5 4.49 -4.47 -6.89
N TRP A 6 5.81 -4.65 -6.77
CA TRP A 6 6.45 -5.02 -5.51
C TRP A 6 7.36 -3.95 -4.92
N SER A 7 7.68 -2.87 -5.67
CA SER A 7 8.53 -1.80 -5.16
C SER A 7 7.79 -0.89 -4.20
N ASP A 8 8.50 -0.41 -3.18
CA ASP A 8 7.96 0.45 -2.13
C ASP A 8 8.66 1.81 -2.11
N PRO A 9 7.96 2.91 -1.79
CA PRO A 9 8.59 4.21 -1.59
C PRO A 9 9.43 4.24 -0.32
N SER A 10 10.46 5.07 -0.34
CA SER A 10 11.40 5.26 0.76
C SER A 10 11.71 6.74 0.97
N ASN A 11 12.14 7.11 2.18
CA ASN A 11 12.68 8.43 2.49
C ASN A 11 14.13 8.62 2.02
N ILE A 12 14.81 7.54 1.61
CA ILE A 12 16.21 7.55 1.20
C ILE A 12 16.25 7.72 -0.32
N ASN A 13 17.03 8.71 -0.79
CA ASN A 13 17.22 8.92 -2.23
C ASN A 13 17.86 7.71 -2.91
N GLY A 14 17.52 7.52 -4.18
CA GLY A 14 18.04 6.44 -4.99
C GLY A 14 17.12 5.21 -5.04
N ARG A 15 17.70 4.11 -5.51
CA ARG A 15 17.08 2.80 -5.60
C ARG A 15 17.89 1.82 -4.78
N HIS A 16 17.22 1.09 -3.90
CA HIS A 16 17.87 0.13 -3.00
C HIS A 16 17.13 -1.23 -3.06
N PRO A 17 17.82 -2.33 -2.70
CA PRO A 17 17.15 -3.62 -2.58
C PRO A 17 15.98 -3.56 -1.60
N SER A 18 14.86 -4.19 -1.95
CA SER A 18 13.71 -4.29 -1.07
C SER A 18 13.93 -5.35 0.01
N ASN A 19 13.49 -5.07 1.24
CA ASN A 19 13.45 -6.06 2.33
C ASN A 19 12.49 -7.22 2.06
N ARG A 20 11.68 -7.14 1.02
CA ARG A 20 10.79 -8.23 0.58
C ARG A 20 11.55 -9.35 -0.14
N GLY A 21 12.85 -9.18 -0.43
CA GLY A 21 13.64 -10.12 -1.23
C GLY A 21 13.34 -10.06 -2.73
N VAL A 22 12.47 -9.16 -3.17
CA VAL A 22 12.07 -8.95 -4.56
C VAL A 22 11.83 -7.46 -4.80
N ALA A 23 12.11 -6.99 -6.02
CA ALA A 23 11.99 -5.58 -6.43
C ALA A 23 12.91 -4.62 -5.64
N ILE A 24 12.54 -3.36 -5.53
CA ILE A 24 13.39 -2.29 -4.96
C ILE A 24 12.58 -1.38 -4.05
N THR A 25 13.28 -0.59 -3.24
CA THR A 25 12.76 0.66 -2.70
C THR A 25 13.21 1.83 -3.57
N PHE A 26 12.40 2.87 -3.67
CA PHE A 26 12.68 4.04 -4.49
C PHE A 26 12.46 5.34 -3.71
N GLY A 27 13.44 6.24 -3.79
CA GLY A 27 13.48 7.48 -3.03
C GLY A 27 12.75 8.65 -3.71
N PRO A 28 12.71 9.82 -3.00
CA PRO A 28 12.02 11.02 -3.50
C PRO A 28 12.58 11.55 -4.82
N ASP A 29 13.87 11.41 -5.05
CA ASP A 29 14.54 11.79 -6.31
C ASP A 29 14.04 10.96 -7.50
N VAL A 30 13.87 9.66 -7.31
CA VAL A 30 13.33 8.74 -8.33
C VAL A 30 11.89 9.11 -8.66
N VAL A 31 11.06 9.37 -7.64
CA VAL A 31 9.66 9.82 -7.81
C VAL A 31 9.62 11.12 -8.59
N LYS A 32 10.39 12.12 -8.17
CA LYS A 32 10.43 13.43 -8.82
C LYS A 32 10.81 13.35 -10.30
N ASN A 33 11.82 12.55 -10.61
CA ASN A 33 12.25 12.34 -12.00
C ASN A 33 11.17 11.64 -12.82
N PHE A 34 10.55 10.61 -12.27
CA PHE A 34 9.45 9.88 -12.92
C PHE A 34 8.26 10.80 -13.24
N LEU A 35 7.79 11.56 -12.24
CA LEU A 35 6.66 12.47 -12.39
C LEU A 35 6.97 13.56 -13.43
N LYS A 36 8.16 14.17 -13.36
CA LYS A 36 8.60 15.21 -14.30
C LYS A 36 8.64 14.68 -15.75
N ASN A 37 9.27 13.53 -15.97
CA ASN A 37 9.43 12.96 -17.32
C ASN A 37 8.09 12.56 -17.95
N ASN A 38 7.12 12.18 -17.11
CA ASN A 38 5.79 11.77 -17.57
C ASN A 38 4.74 12.89 -17.46
N LYS A 39 5.11 14.10 -17.08
CA LYS A 39 4.20 15.25 -16.89
C LYS A 39 3.06 14.93 -15.89
N LEU A 40 3.38 14.18 -14.85
CA LEU A 40 2.47 13.81 -13.79
C LEU A 40 2.75 14.65 -12.54
N ILE A 41 1.75 14.78 -11.66
CA ILE A 41 1.83 15.58 -10.43
C ILE A 41 1.89 14.74 -9.16
N LYS A 42 1.38 13.53 -9.19
CA LYS A 42 1.32 12.61 -8.04
C LYS A 42 1.42 11.16 -8.50
N LEU A 43 1.95 10.33 -7.63
CA LEU A 43 1.94 8.88 -7.74
C LEU A 43 1.01 8.32 -6.67
N ILE A 44 -0.04 7.61 -7.07
CA ILE A 44 -0.94 6.91 -6.15
C ILE A 44 -0.69 5.42 -6.34
N ARG A 45 -0.37 4.73 -5.24
CA ARG A 45 -0.07 3.30 -5.25
C ARG A 45 -0.70 2.60 -4.04
N SER A 46 -0.61 1.29 -3.98
CA SER A 46 -1.09 0.46 -2.89
C SER A 46 -0.03 -0.62 -2.55
N HIS A 47 -0.41 -1.69 -1.89
CA HIS A 47 0.40 -2.87 -1.58
C HIS A 47 1.22 -2.80 -0.29
N GLU A 48 1.07 -1.75 0.52
CA GLU A 48 1.59 -1.71 1.88
C GLU A 48 0.46 -1.46 2.87
N CYS A 49 0.40 -2.28 3.92
CA CYS A 49 -0.49 -2.04 5.04
C CYS A 49 -0.02 -0.79 5.79
N LYS A 50 -0.90 0.19 5.92
CA LYS A 50 -0.66 1.42 6.68
C LYS A 50 -1.67 1.52 7.82
N SER A 51 -1.23 1.88 9.02
CA SER A 51 -2.07 1.95 10.22
C SER A 51 -3.32 2.82 10.02
N GLU A 52 -3.16 3.94 9.34
CA GLU A 52 -4.25 4.86 9.02
C GLU A 52 -4.97 4.52 7.68
N GLY A 53 -4.62 3.39 7.03
CA GLY A 53 -5.13 3.04 5.71
C GLY A 53 -4.50 3.83 4.57
N TYR A 54 -3.64 4.79 4.85
CA TYR A 54 -2.88 5.55 3.86
C TYR A 54 -1.63 6.17 4.47
N GLU A 55 -0.73 6.57 3.59
CA GLU A 55 0.45 7.36 3.94
C GLU A 55 0.78 8.31 2.79
N ILE A 56 1.18 9.54 3.11
CA ILE A 56 1.64 10.53 2.14
C ILE A 56 3.12 10.76 2.35
N LEU A 57 3.92 10.40 1.35
CA LEU A 57 5.35 10.60 1.33
C LEU A 57 5.72 11.51 0.15
N GLY A 58 5.80 12.81 0.40
CA GLY A 58 6.02 13.81 -0.66
C GLY A 58 4.93 13.75 -1.74
N ASP A 59 5.32 13.34 -2.94
CA ASP A 59 4.40 13.22 -4.08
C ASP A 59 3.82 11.81 -4.27
N VAL A 60 4.10 10.89 -3.34
CA VAL A 60 3.53 9.54 -3.33
C VAL A 60 2.41 9.44 -2.29
N ILE A 61 1.30 8.85 -2.70
CA ILE A 61 0.20 8.46 -1.81
C ILE A 61 0.11 6.94 -1.86
N THR A 62 0.42 6.29 -0.75
CA THR A 62 0.14 4.87 -0.56
C THR A 62 -1.25 4.75 0.06
N VAL A 63 -2.15 4.00 -0.57
CA VAL A 63 -3.51 3.74 -0.08
C VAL A 63 -3.71 2.25 0.14
N PHE A 64 -4.31 1.90 1.29
CA PHE A 64 -4.58 0.52 1.68
C PHE A 64 -6.03 0.41 2.15
N SER A 65 -6.84 -0.36 1.44
CA SER A 65 -8.29 -0.37 1.60
C SER A 65 -8.83 -1.55 2.41
N ALA A 66 -7.97 -2.39 3.00
CA ALA A 66 -8.39 -3.52 3.84
C ALA A 66 -8.23 -3.16 5.33
N PRO A 67 -9.32 -2.77 6.05
CA PRO A 67 -9.24 -2.48 7.46
C PRO A 67 -9.05 -3.78 8.25
N ASN A 68 -8.36 -3.70 9.40
CA ASN A 68 -8.00 -4.83 10.24
C ASN A 68 -7.43 -6.00 9.44
N TYR A 69 -6.41 -5.70 8.63
CA TYR A 69 -5.81 -6.67 7.71
C TYR A 69 -5.40 -7.95 8.43
N CYS A 70 -5.71 -9.11 7.84
CA CYS A 70 -5.52 -10.44 8.42
C CYS A 70 -6.23 -10.64 9.79
N ASP A 71 -7.24 -9.84 10.10
CA ASP A 71 -7.99 -9.82 11.38
C ASP A 71 -7.14 -9.53 12.63
N THR A 72 -5.92 -9.07 12.45
CA THR A 72 -4.94 -8.89 13.53
C THR A 72 -4.24 -7.53 13.52
N MET A 73 -4.18 -6.86 12.36
CA MET A 73 -3.37 -5.65 12.21
C MET A 73 -3.97 -4.39 12.83
N GLY A 74 -5.28 -4.36 13.08
CA GLY A 74 -5.96 -3.23 13.71
C GLY A 74 -5.91 -1.92 12.91
N ASN A 75 -5.46 -1.97 11.65
CA ASN A 75 -5.36 -0.80 10.78
C ASN A 75 -6.73 -0.34 10.28
N LYS A 76 -6.83 0.95 9.95
CA LYS A 76 -7.95 1.48 9.18
C LYS A 76 -7.80 1.11 7.70
N GLY A 77 -8.89 1.09 6.97
CA GLY A 77 -8.90 1.15 5.52
C GLY A 77 -9.04 2.59 5.03
N ALA A 78 -8.57 2.86 3.81
CA ALA A 78 -8.78 4.14 3.17
C ALA A 78 -9.09 3.99 1.68
N ILE A 79 -9.77 5.01 1.13
CA ILE A 79 -9.97 5.20 -0.31
C ILE A 79 -9.51 6.59 -0.70
N VAL A 80 -9.00 6.72 -1.91
CA VAL A 80 -8.64 8.01 -2.52
C VAL A 80 -9.71 8.36 -3.55
N GLN A 81 -10.36 9.49 -3.34
CA GLN A 81 -11.35 10.03 -4.26
C GLN A 81 -10.74 11.16 -5.08
N LEU A 82 -10.74 11.00 -6.40
CA LEU A 82 -10.26 12.01 -7.34
C LEU A 82 -11.45 12.72 -7.97
N LYS A 83 -11.53 14.04 -7.78
CA LYS A 83 -12.55 14.86 -8.43
C LYS A 83 -11.89 16.08 -9.07
N ARG A 84 -11.79 16.10 -10.39
CA ARG A 84 -11.05 17.12 -11.15
C ARG A 84 -9.59 17.20 -10.64
N LYS A 85 -9.18 18.30 -9.99
CA LYS A 85 -7.84 18.50 -9.41
C LYS A 85 -7.76 18.22 -7.91
N ASN A 86 -8.87 17.85 -7.28
CA ASN A 86 -8.93 17.62 -5.84
C ASN A 86 -8.72 16.15 -5.51
N ILE A 87 -7.88 15.90 -4.53
CA ILE A 87 -7.65 14.58 -3.94
C ILE A 87 -8.23 14.61 -2.53
N THR A 88 -9.15 13.70 -2.25
CA THR A 88 -9.74 13.54 -0.92
C THR A 88 -9.51 12.11 -0.45
N ILE A 89 -9.05 11.94 0.77
CA ILE A 89 -8.85 10.62 1.39
C ILE A 89 -9.96 10.41 2.41
N LYS A 90 -10.64 9.27 2.32
CA LYS A 90 -11.66 8.84 3.28
C LYS A 90 -11.20 7.58 3.95
N GLN A 91 -11.24 7.58 5.28
CA GLN A 91 -10.90 6.44 6.12
C GLN A 91 -12.16 5.73 6.60
N PHE A 92 -12.01 4.44 6.89
CA PHE A 92 -13.05 3.61 7.49
C PHE A 92 -12.41 2.51 8.34
N THR A 93 -13.18 1.98 9.27
CA THR A 93 -12.81 0.85 10.12
C THR A 93 -13.49 -0.43 9.63
N CYS A 94 -13.02 -1.58 10.10
CA CYS A 94 -13.70 -2.84 9.83
C CYS A 94 -15.06 -2.88 10.55
N ALA A 95 -16.04 -3.52 9.91
CA ALA A 95 -17.25 -3.95 10.60
C ALA A 95 -16.97 -5.20 11.43
N TRP A 96 -17.75 -5.39 12.51
CA TRP A 96 -17.69 -6.64 13.25
C TRP A 96 -18.16 -7.81 12.33
N HIS A 97 -17.45 -8.92 12.41
CA HIS A 97 -17.83 -10.16 11.74
C HIS A 97 -17.54 -11.35 12.65
N PRO A 98 -18.21 -12.48 12.50
CA PRO A 98 -17.88 -13.71 13.21
C PRO A 98 -16.43 -14.14 12.96
N PRO A 99 -15.74 -14.77 13.94
CA PRO A 99 -14.40 -15.29 13.73
C PRO A 99 -14.43 -16.36 12.61
N VAL A 100 -13.61 -16.14 11.59
CA VAL A 100 -13.46 -17.05 10.46
C VAL A 100 -12.04 -17.63 10.50
N GLN A 101 -11.91 -18.95 10.45
CA GLN A 101 -10.60 -19.57 10.38
C GLN A 101 -9.97 -19.30 9.01
N SER A 102 -8.68 -18.97 9.02
CA SER A 102 -7.95 -18.79 7.76
C SER A 102 -7.90 -20.09 6.95
N PHE A 103 -7.90 -19.96 5.64
CA PHE A 103 -7.82 -21.10 4.73
C PHE A 103 -6.56 -21.98 4.95
N ALA A 104 -5.48 -21.38 5.42
CA ALA A 104 -4.25 -22.12 5.76
C ALA A 104 -4.42 -23.08 6.95
N ILE A 105 -5.29 -22.73 7.92
CA ILE A 105 -5.60 -23.64 9.04
C ILE A 105 -6.48 -24.78 8.57
N LEU A 106 -7.42 -24.54 7.67
CA LEU A 106 -8.29 -25.57 7.10
C LEU A 106 -7.50 -26.61 6.31
N ASN A 107 -6.46 -26.22 5.59
CA ASN A 107 -5.62 -27.15 4.83
C ASN A 107 -4.82 -28.12 5.72
N ASN A 108 -4.44 -27.73 6.93
CA ASN A 108 -3.76 -28.64 7.85
C ASN A 108 -4.68 -29.74 8.40
N TRP A 109 -6.00 -29.59 8.31
CA TRP A 109 -6.97 -30.61 8.71
C TRP A 109 -7.31 -31.60 7.59
N ILE A 110 -7.04 -31.26 6.34
CA ILE A 110 -7.36 -32.10 5.17
C ILE A 110 -6.22 -33.08 4.88
N PHE A 111 -5.01 -32.83 5.37
CA PHE A 111 -3.81 -33.65 5.15
C PHE A 111 -3.24 -34.29 6.42
N SER A 112 -3.94 -34.24 7.52
CA SER A 112 -3.67 -35.01 8.75
C SER A 112 -4.67 -36.22 8.88
#